data_cdb492b6f4b41d3f7d1149ee976e44c0
#
_entry.id   cdb492b6f4b41d3f7d1149ee976e44c0
#
_cell.length_a   1.000
_cell.length_b   1.000
_cell.length_c   1.000
_cell.angle_alpha   90.00
_cell.angle_beta   90.00
_cell.angle_gamma   90.00
#
_symmetry.space_group_name_H-M   'P 1'
#
loop_
_entity.id
_entity.type
_entity.pdbx_description
1 polymer ?
#
loop_
_entity_poly.entity_id
_entity_poly.type
_entity_poly.pdbx_seq_one_letter_code
_entity_poly.pdbx_strand_id
1 'polypeptide(L)' 'MKTCMVHDVEVKVGDNVAFKSDIEQWAKIIEIKKTYMGVALVLENNHGFSGDYIGGETITTQLARDCWAD' A
#
# COMPACT_ATOMS: atom_id res chain seq x y z
N MET A 1 1.08 -11.23 -8.40
CA MET A 1 -0.20 -10.82 -8.99
C MET A 1 -0.04 -9.47 -9.64
N LYS A 2 -0.75 -9.24 -10.75
CA LYS A 2 -0.67 -7.96 -11.46
C LYS A 2 -1.73 -6.96 -11.00
N THR A 3 -2.87 -7.47 -10.53
CA THR A 3 -3.98 -6.65 -10.06
C THR A 3 -4.59 -7.27 -8.82
N CYS A 4 -5.33 -6.49 -8.08
CA CYS A 4 -6.16 -6.99 -6.98
C CYS A 4 -7.26 -5.99 -6.71
N MET A 5 -8.18 -6.37 -5.82
CA MET A 5 -9.26 -5.49 -5.39
C MET A 5 -8.90 -4.84 -4.06
N VAL A 6 -9.10 -3.55 -3.97
CA VAL A 6 -8.97 -2.78 -2.74
C VAL A 6 -10.33 -2.12 -2.50
N HIS A 7 -11.14 -2.71 -1.60
CA HIS A 7 -12.49 -2.23 -1.28
C HIS A 7 -13.33 -1.97 -2.53
N ASP A 8 -13.44 -2.99 -3.40
CA ASP A 8 -14.24 -2.97 -4.63
C ASP A 8 -13.65 -2.11 -5.75
N VAL A 9 -12.43 -1.59 -5.58
CA VAL A 9 -11.72 -0.88 -6.65
C VAL A 9 -10.58 -1.76 -7.14
N GLU A 10 -10.54 -2.04 -8.43
CA GLU A 10 -9.43 -2.80 -8.99
C GLU A 10 -8.21 -1.90 -9.10
N VAL A 11 -7.08 -2.36 -8.58
CA VAL A 11 -5.80 -1.64 -8.65
C VAL A 11 -4.73 -2.54 -9.25
N LYS A 12 -3.67 -1.93 -9.75
CA LYS A 12 -2.54 -2.62 -10.36
C LYS A 12 -1.24 -1.97 -9.92
N VAL A 13 -0.13 -2.65 -10.18
CA VAL A 13 1.20 -2.08 -9.97
C VAL A 13 1.29 -0.76 -10.73
N GLY A 14 1.78 0.28 -10.05
CA GLY A 14 1.84 1.64 -10.57
C GLY A 14 0.74 2.55 -10.07
N ASP A 15 -0.36 1.99 -9.57
CA ASP A 15 -1.44 2.79 -9.00
C ASP A 15 -1.08 3.28 -7.60
N ASN A 16 -1.74 4.35 -7.17
CA ASN A 16 -1.58 4.86 -5.81
C ASN A 16 -2.74 4.40 -4.93
N VAL A 17 -2.42 4.06 -3.70
CA VAL A 17 -3.43 3.74 -2.69
C VAL A 17 -3.10 4.51 -1.41
N ALA A 18 -4.11 4.68 -0.59
CA ALA A 18 -3.94 5.27 0.74
C ALA A 18 -3.96 4.17 1.79
N PHE A 19 -3.29 4.43 2.89
CA PHE A 19 -3.31 3.57 4.06
C PHE A 19 -3.05 4.44 5.28
N LYS A 20 -3.25 3.89 6.46
CA LYS A 20 -3.00 4.62 7.69
C LYS A 20 -1.96 3.89 8.53
N SER A 21 -0.86 4.57 8.81
CA SER A 21 0.16 4.10 9.73
C SER A 21 0.42 5.27 10.69
N ASP A 22 -0.36 5.35 11.76
CA ASP A 22 -0.58 6.47 12.66
C ASP A 22 -1.18 7.71 11.95
N ILE A 23 -0.76 8.02 10.72
CA ILE A 23 -1.40 9.04 9.90
C ILE A 23 -1.78 8.46 8.54
N GLU A 24 -2.76 9.08 7.89
CA GLU A 24 -3.16 8.68 6.54
C GLU A 24 -2.13 9.18 5.53
N GLN A 25 -1.74 8.32 4.62
CA GLN A 25 -0.78 8.69 3.58
C GLN A 25 -0.97 7.83 2.34
N TRP A 26 -0.41 8.29 1.23
CA TRP A 26 -0.53 7.66 -0.08
C TRP A 26 0.81 7.12 -0.54
N ALA A 27 0.76 6.05 -1.33
CA ALA A 27 1.96 5.46 -1.90
C ALA A 27 1.65 4.71 -3.19
N LYS A 28 2.69 4.48 -3.97
CA LYS A 28 2.58 3.75 -5.23
C LYS A 28 2.77 2.27 -4.98
N ILE A 29 1.92 1.45 -5.58
CA ILE A 29 2.05 -0.01 -5.54
C ILE A 29 3.20 -0.41 -6.45
N ILE A 30 4.20 -1.09 -5.90
CA ILE A 30 5.31 -1.62 -6.70
C ILE A 30 5.27 -3.14 -6.82
N GLU A 31 4.49 -3.80 -5.96
CA GLU A 31 4.31 -5.25 -6.04
C GLU A 31 3.00 -5.63 -5.36
N ILE A 32 2.33 -6.65 -5.90
CA ILE A 32 1.13 -7.24 -5.28
C ILE A 32 1.43 -8.72 -5.10
N LYS A 33 1.28 -9.21 -3.89
CA LYS A 33 1.57 -10.61 -3.60
C LYS A 33 0.53 -11.21 -2.67
N LYS A 34 0.33 -12.51 -2.79
CA LYS A 34 -0.58 -13.25 -1.93
C LYS A 34 0.19 -13.81 -0.75
N THR A 35 -0.33 -13.59 0.46
CA THR A 35 0.26 -14.12 1.69
C THR A 35 -0.77 -14.94 2.43
N TYR A 36 -0.36 -15.65 3.48
CA TYR A 36 -1.29 -16.42 4.30
C TYR A 36 -2.29 -15.51 5.04
N MET A 37 -1.99 -14.22 5.16
CA MET A 37 -2.90 -13.25 5.79
C MET A 37 -3.80 -12.53 4.76
N GLY A 38 -3.65 -12.84 3.49
CA GLY A 38 -4.39 -12.21 2.40
C GLY A 38 -3.46 -11.55 1.41
N VAL A 39 -4.04 -10.74 0.53
CA VAL A 39 -3.26 -10.02 -0.47
C VAL A 39 -2.53 -8.86 0.19
N ALA A 40 -1.24 -8.76 -0.07
CA ALA A 40 -0.39 -7.69 0.45
C ALA A 40 0.11 -6.80 -0.69
N LEU A 41 0.22 -5.51 -0.41
CA LEU A 41 0.73 -4.53 -1.34
C LEU A 41 2.08 -4.03 -0.84
N VAL A 42 3.09 -4.08 -1.70
CA VAL A 42 4.37 -3.43 -1.41
C VAL A 42 4.27 -2.02 -1.97
N LEU A 43 4.44 -1.03 -1.10
CA LEU A 43 4.18 0.36 -1.39
C LEU A 43 5.46 1.18 -1.28
N GLU A 44 5.60 2.14 -2.18
CA GLU A 44 6.80 2.98 -2.25
C GLU A 44 6.44 4.46 -2.22
N ASN A 45 7.19 5.22 -1.42
CA ASN A 45 7.18 6.66 -1.44
C ASN A 45 8.63 7.14 -1.45
N ASN A 46 9.09 7.65 -2.59
CA ASN A 46 10.49 8.03 -2.77
C ASN A 46 10.94 9.18 -1.87
N HIS A 47 9.99 9.97 -1.36
CA HIS A 47 10.29 11.07 -0.44
C HIS A 47 10.30 10.64 1.02
N GLY A 48 10.03 9.36 1.28
CA GLY A 48 9.93 8.84 2.62
C GLY A 48 8.53 8.96 3.19
N PHE A 49 8.12 7.93 3.95
CA PHE A 49 6.84 7.96 4.64
C PHE A 49 6.91 8.88 5.85
N SER A 50 5.75 9.35 6.27
CA SER A 50 5.61 10.19 7.44
C SER A 50 5.11 9.39 8.63
N GLY A 51 5.08 10.01 9.81
CA GLY A 51 4.54 9.41 11.01
C GLY A 51 5.61 8.78 11.88
N ASP A 52 5.17 8.24 13.03
CA ASP A 52 6.08 7.73 14.04
C ASP A 52 6.45 6.27 13.84
N TYR A 53 5.68 5.53 13.02
CA TYR A 53 5.91 4.09 12.84
C TYR A 53 6.86 3.79 11.69
N ILE A 54 6.64 4.41 10.54
CA ILE A 54 7.42 4.15 9.34
C ILE A 54 8.07 5.41 8.78
N GLY A 55 8.14 6.48 9.56
CA GLY A 55 8.72 7.75 9.13
C GLY A 55 10.15 7.55 8.64
N GLY A 56 10.46 8.10 7.46
CA GLY A 56 11.77 7.98 6.84
C GLY A 56 11.96 6.75 5.97
N GLU A 57 11.12 5.74 6.09
CA GLU A 57 11.17 4.58 5.21
C GLU A 57 10.63 4.92 3.84
N THR A 58 11.14 4.29 2.79
CA THR A 58 10.65 4.51 1.42
C THR A 58 9.80 3.36 0.91
N ILE A 59 9.81 2.22 1.60
CA ILE A 59 9.04 1.04 1.21
C ILE A 59 8.36 0.47 2.46
N THR A 60 7.10 0.09 2.32
CA THR A 60 6.35 -0.60 3.36
C THR A 60 5.47 -1.65 2.72
N THR A 61 5.07 -2.66 3.47
CA THR A 61 4.12 -3.67 3.01
C THR A 61 2.87 -3.56 3.87
N GLN A 62 1.72 -3.43 3.20
CA GLN A 62 0.43 -3.30 3.86
C GLN A 62 -0.54 -4.32 3.26
N LEU A 63 -1.46 -4.84 4.07
CA LEU A 63 -2.49 -5.72 3.52
C LEU A 63 -3.46 -4.89 2.70
N ALA A 64 -3.92 -5.45 1.57
CA ALA A 64 -4.84 -4.74 0.69
C ALA A 64 -6.11 -4.31 1.43
N ARG A 65 -6.58 -5.14 2.39
CA ARG A 65 -7.78 -4.81 3.16
C ARG A 65 -7.59 -3.61 4.08
N ASP A 66 -6.36 -3.22 4.35
CA ASP A 66 -6.04 -2.06 5.20
C ASP A 66 -5.76 -0.81 4.37
N CYS A 67 -5.89 -0.91 3.05
CA CYS A 67 -5.67 0.20 2.12
C CYS A 67 -6.99 0.61 1.48
N TRP A 68 -7.00 1.77 0.85
CA TRP A 68 -8.16 2.19 0.05
C TRP A 68 -7.68 2.99 -1.16
N ALA A 69 -8.54 3.06 -2.17
CA ALA A 69 -8.27 3.77 -3.41
C ALA A 69 -9.49 4.63 -3.75
N ASP A 70 -9.23 5.75 -4.36
CA ASP A 70 -10.30 6.64 -4.81
C ASP A 70 -10.66 6.37 -6.27
#